data_94b43e7e8d1cd7962a256bdb5ef6eb47
#
_entry.id   94b43e7e8d1cd7962a256bdb5ef6eb47
#
_cell.length_a   1.000
_cell.length_b   1.000
_cell.length_c   1.000
_cell.angle_alpha   90.00
_cell.angle_beta   90.00
_cell.angle_gamma   90.00
#
_symmetry.space_group_name_H-M   'P 1'
#
loop_
_entity.id
_entity.type
_entity.pdbx_description
1 polymer ?
#
loop_
_entity_poly.entity_id
_entity_poly.type
_entity_poly.pdbx_seq_one_letter_code
_entity_poly.pdbx_strand_id
1 'polypeptide(L)'
;MERKPDWLKVRYNQEAVDEVAELMRDLKLNTVCKEANCPNLGECYRKHTATFMILGSVCTRNCRFCNVTTGRPLPPDPEEPENIARAARRLNLRHVVLTCSTRDDLPDGGAEQFAKCIRAIRAAYPGTTVEALISDMKGNTDALDTVIAAHPEVLNHNVETVRELQSAVRPQARYERSLEVLRYCKEQDPTLLTKTGFMVGLGETEEQISRLMDDILETGCDILTIGQYLQPSPQHYPLARYATPEDFARWKELALAKGFRHVASAPLARSSYKAWEALEDVHDLY
;
A
#
# COMPACT_ATOMS: atom_id res chain seq x y z
N MET A 1 12.52 -2.31 24.24
CA MET A 1 11.50 -1.65 23.40
C MET A 1 10.70 -0.66 24.25
N GLU A 2 10.54 0.56 23.77
CA GLU A 2 9.69 1.55 24.41
C GLU A 2 8.24 1.06 24.44
N ARG A 3 7.51 1.36 25.52
CA ARG A 3 6.12 0.91 25.67
C ARG A 3 5.24 1.63 24.66
N LYS A 4 4.45 0.86 23.89
CA LYS A 4 3.53 1.39 22.88
C LYS A 4 2.54 2.39 23.51
N PRO A 5 2.47 3.65 23.02
CA PRO A 5 1.57 4.67 23.53
C PRO A 5 0.08 4.32 23.39
N ASP A 6 -0.78 5.01 24.16
CA ASP A 6 -2.22 4.70 24.16
C ASP A 6 -2.90 5.00 22.83
N TRP A 7 -2.45 6.01 22.07
CA TRP A 7 -3.01 6.36 20.75
C TRP A 7 -2.69 5.33 19.64
N LEU A 8 -1.82 4.37 19.90
CA LEU A 8 -1.50 3.25 19.01
C LEU A 8 -2.20 1.96 19.43
N LYS A 9 -3.02 1.97 20.48
CA LYS A 9 -3.80 0.81 20.91
C LYS A 9 -5.09 0.73 20.11
N VAL A 10 -5.38 -0.45 19.56
CA VAL A 10 -6.62 -0.72 18.83
C VAL A 10 -7.47 -1.75 19.57
N ARG A 11 -8.79 -1.65 19.41
CA ARG A 11 -9.72 -2.68 19.88
C ARG A 11 -9.76 -3.80 18.86
N TYR A 12 -9.57 -5.01 19.32
CA TYR A 12 -9.61 -6.20 18.47
C TYR A 12 -11.03 -6.77 18.45
N ASN A 13 -11.51 -7.12 17.25
CA ASN A 13 -12.81 -7.79 17.06
C ASN A 13 -12.54 -9.17 16.45
N GLN A 14 -12.58 -10.20 17.30
CA GLN A 14 -12.25 -11.58 16.92
C GLN A 14 -13.26 -12.16 15.91
N GLU A 15 -14.55 -11.92 16.10
CA GLU A 15 -15.62 -12.47 15.24
C GLU A 15 -15.48 -12.01 13.78
N ALA A 16 -15.30 -10.69 13.56
CA ALA A 16 -15.09 -10.15 12.21
C ALA A 16 -13.77 -10.64 11.57
N VAL A 17 -12.74 -10.89 12.40
CA VAL A 17 -11.48 -11.45 11.91
C VAL A 17 -11.67 -12.89 11.46
N ASP A 18 -12.40 -13.69 12.21
CA ASP A 18 -12.62 -15.10 11.92
C ASP A 18 -13.45 -15.27 10.63
N GLU A 19 -14.52 -14.47 10.46
CA GLU A 19 -15.36 -14.48 9.25
C GLU A 19 -14.56 -14.19 7.97
N VAL A 20 -13.78 -13.11 7.96
CA VAL A 20 -12.97 -12.78 6.76
C VAL A 20 -11.84 -13.78 6.59
N ALA A 21 -11.22 -14.27 7.65
CA ALA A 21 -10.17 -15.28 7.58
C ALA A 21 -10.69 -16.62 7.01
N GLU A 22 -11.92 -17.01 7.32
CA GLU A 22 -12.56 -18.18 6.73
C GLU A 22 -12.77 -18.00 5.22
N LEU A 23 -13.35 -16.86 4.80
CA LEU A 23 -13.51 -16.52 3.40
C LEU A 23 -12.19 -16.56 2.61
N MET A 24 -11.11 -16.00 3.20
CA MET A 24 -9.79 -16.02 2.56
C MET A 24 -9.24 -17.45 2.41
N ARG A 25 -9.45 -18.30 3.42
CA ARG A 25 -9.03 -19.72 3.32
C ARG A 25 -9.80 -20.48 2.26
N ASP A 26 -11.14 -20.31 2.23
CA ASP A 26 -12.01 -20.99 1.26
C ASP A 26 -11.65 -20.66 -0.18
N LEU A 27 -11.25 -19.40 -0.42
CA LEU A 27 -10.87 -18.90 -1.74
C LEU A 27 -9.36 -18.96 -1.99
N LYS A 28 -8.56 -19.51 -1.07
CA LYS A 28 -7.08 -19.60 -1.16
C LYS A 28 -6.41 -18.24 -1.37
N LEU A 29 -6.93 -17.18 -0.74
CA LEU A 29 -6.45 -15.83 -0.89
C LEU A 29 -5.59 -15.39 0.29
N ASN A 30 -4.69 -14.45 0.04
CA ASN A 30 -3.86 -13.81 1.05
C ASN A 30 -4.29 -12.34 1.23
N THR A 31 -4.08 -11.82 2.44
CA THR A 31 -4.27 -10.38 2.72
C THR A 31 -3.01 -9.80 3.36
N VAL A 32 -2.60 -8.61 2.93
CA VAL A 32 -1.52 -7.90 3.60
C VAL A 32 -1.85 -7.57 5.05
N CYS A 33 -3.14 -7.46 5.37
CA CYS A 33 -3.61 -7.21 6.74
C CYS A 33 -3.13 -8.31 7.72
N LYS A 34 -3.15 -9.56 7.28
CA LYS A 34 -2.66 -10.71 8.04
C LYS A 34 -1.13 -10.81 7.97
N GLU A 35 -0.56 -10.82 6.77
CA GLU A 35 0.87 -11.07 6.55
C GLU A 35 1.76 -9.95 7.15
N ALA A 36 1.32 -8.70 7.10
CA ALA A 36 2.01 -7.57 7.71
C ALA A 36 1.64 -7.33 9.19
N ASN A 37 0.84 -8.21 9.81
CA ASN A 37 0.36 -8.06 11.19
C ASN A 37 -0.22 -6.64 11.45
N CYS A 38 -1.12 -6.21 10.56
CA CYS A 38 -1.66 -4.85 10.55
C CYS A 38 -2.50 -4.55 11.81
N PRO A 39 -2.24 -3.44 12.52
CA PRO A 39 -3.02 -3.10 13.71
C PRO A 39 -4.50 -2.82 13.42
N ASN A 40 -4.84 -2.42 12.19
CA ASN A 40 -6.21 -2.07 11.79
C ASN A 40 -7.05 -3.28 11.36
N LEU A 41 -6.50 -4.49 11.34
CA LEU A 41 -7.14 -5.70 10.82
C LEU A 41 -8.55 -5.89 11.37
N GLY A 42 -8.75 -5.83 12.70
CA GLY A 42 -10.05 -6.03 13.33
C GLY A 42 -11.08 -4.94 12.99
N GLU A 43 -10.65 -3.69 12.78
CA GLU A 43 -11.54 -2.60 12.35
C GLU A 43 -11.91 -2.74 10.87
N CYS A 44 -10.91 -2.98 10.01
CA CYS A 44 -11.12 -3.13 8.58
C CYS A 44 -12.04 -4.30 8.25
N TYR A 45 -11.81 -5.44 8.90
CA TYR A 45 -12.63 -6.65 8.67
C TYR A 45 -14.07 -6.45 9.14
N ARG A 46 -14.30 -5.79 10.28
CA ARG A 46 -15.64 -5.41 10.71
C ARG A 46 -16.39 -4.51 9.70
N LYS A 47 -15.65 -3.72 8.95
CA LYS A 47 -16.19 -2.85 7.88
C LYS A 47 -16.20 -3.53 6.51
N HIS A 48 -16.02 -4.86 6.46
CA HIS A 48 -15.93 -5.63 5.22
C HIS A 48 -14.90 -5.04 4.24
N THR A 49 -13.74 -4.61 4.77
CA THR A 49 -12.64 -4.04 3.99
C THR A 49 -11.42 -4.95 4.11
N ALA A 50 -10.89 -5.42 3.00
CA ALA A 50 -9.67 -6.20 2.93
C ALA A 50 -8.76 -5.70 1.82
N THR A 51 -7.44 -5.78 2.06
CA THR A 51 -6.43 -5.55 1.03
C THR A 51 -5.90 -6.90 0.59
N PHE A 52 -6.25 -7.29 -0.63
CA PHE A 52 -5.79 -8.56 -1.18
C PHE A 52 -4.31 -8.51 -1.53
N MET A 53 -3.58 -9.53 -1.10
CA MET A 53 -2.17 -9.69 -1.45
C MET A 53 -2.06 -10.78 -2.52
N ILE A 54 -1.92 -10.38 -3.77
CA ILE A 54 -1.80 -11.26 -4.92
C ILE A 54 -0.39 -11.82 -5.06
N LEU A 55 -0.23 -12.86 -5.88
CA LEU A 55 1.06 -13.51 -6.16
C LEU A 55 1.65 -14.25 -4.95
N GLY A 56 0.80 -14.62 -3.99
CA GLY A 56 1.18 -15.37 -2.81
C GLY A 56 1.72 -14.50 -1.65
N SER A 57 2.14 -15.17 -0.57
CA SER A 57 2.56 -14.54 0.71
C SER A 57 4.08 -14.47 0.92
N VAL A 58 4.88 -14.86 -0.09
CA VAL A 58 6.35 -14.88 0.00
C VAL A 58 6.93 -13.81 -0.93
N CYS A 59 7.81 -12.97 -0.38
CA CYS A 59 8.46 -11.88 -1.10
C CYS A 59 9.90 -12.25 -1.50
N THR A 60 10.34 -11.82 -2.67
CA THR A 60 11.74 -11.99 -3.12
C THR A 60 12.70 -10.99 -2.48
N ARG A 61 12.19 -9.94 -1.81
CA ARG A 61 12.98 -8.89 -1.15
C ARG A 61 12.88 -8.98 0.36
N ASN A 62 13.90 -8.45 1.04
CA ASN A 62 14.03 -8.41 2.49
C ASN A 62 14.09 -6.96 3.00
N CYS A 63 13.00 -6.22 2.88
CA CYS A 63 12.88 -4.88 3.45
C CYS A 63 12.86 -4.99 4.98
N ARG A 64 13.75 -4.27 5.66
CA ARG A 64 13.98 -4.44 7.10
C ARG A 64 12.84 -3.95 8.01
N PHE A 65 11.87 -3.26 7.45
CA PHE A 65 10.65 -2.83 8.16
C PHE A 65 9.49 -3.82 8.03
N CYS A 66 9.55 -4.75 7.05
CA CYS A 66 8.40 -5.52 6.56
C CYS A 66 8.31 -6.90 7.24
N ASN A 67 7.11 -7.27 7.68
CA ASN A 67 6.84 -8.56 8.31
C ASN A 67 6.50 -9.68 7.31
N VAL A 68 6.43 -9.39 6.01
CA VAL A 68 6.15 -10.40 4.97
C VAL A 68 7.33 -11.37 4.87
N THR A 69 7.01 -12.65 4.80
CA THR A 69 8.02 -13.72 4.70
C THR A 69 8.88 -13.56 3.45
N THR A 70 10.19 -13.57 3.62
CA THR A 70 11.17 -13.55 2.51
C THR A 70 11.54 -14.97 2.09
N GLY A 71 11.61 -15.22 0.78
CA GLY A 71 11.99 -16.53 0.28
C GLY A 71 11.78 -16.69 -1.23
N ARG A 72 11.60 -17.94 -1.65
CA ARG A 72 11.26 -18.28 -3.04
C ARG A 72 9.75 -18.48 -3.17
N PRO A 73 9.03 -17.57 -3.86
CA PRO A 73 7.60 -17.69 -4.04
C PRO A 73 7.22 -18.89 -4.94
N LEU A 74 5.99 -19.35 -4.80
CA LEU A 74 5.38 -20.29 -5.73
C LEU A 74 5.01 -19.56 -7.05
N PRO A 75 4.79 -20.29 -8.15
CA PRO A 75 4.23 -19.72 -9.37
C PRO A 75 2.90 -18.98 -9.10
N PRO A 76 2.55 -17.97 -9.90
CA PRO A 76 1.24 -17.33 -9.81
C PRO A 76 0.09 -18.33 -9.93
N ASP A 77 -0.91 -18.23 -9.08
CA ASP A 77 -2.11 -19.07 -9.15
C ASP A 77 -3.03 -18.54 -10.27
N PRO A 78 -3.36 -19.35 -11.28
CA PRO A 78 -4.25 -18.93 -12.36
C PRO A 78 -5.69 -18.69 -11.91
N GLU A 79 -6.13 -19.26 -10.77
CA GLU A 79 -7.47 -19.09 -10.21
C GLU A 79 -7.57 -17.82 -9.33
N GLU A 80 -6.45 -17.23 -8.93
CA GLU A 80 -6.41 -16.08 -8.01
C GLU A 80 -7.28 -14.89 -8.49
N PRO A 81 -7.25 -14.45 -9.77
CA PRO A 81 -8.08 -13.33 -10.25
C PRO A 81 -9.58 -13.57 -10.04
N GLU A 82 -10.06 -14.77 -10.38
CA GLU A 82 -11.46 -15.13 -10.21
C GLU A 82 -11.86 -15.23 -8.73
N ASN A 83 -10.99 -15.80 -7.90
CA ASN A 83 -11.21 -15.92 -6.47
C ASN A 83 -11.26 -14.55 -5.79
N ILE A 84 -10.44 -13.59 -6.21
CA ILE A 84 -10.48 -12.20 -5.72
C ILE A 84 -11.79 -11.51 -6.12
N ALA A 85 -12.23 -11.67 -7.37
CA ALA A 85 -13.50 -11.12 -7.83
C ALA A 85 -14.69 -11.68 -7.03
N ARG A 86 -14.67 -12.97 -6.72
CA ARG A 86 -15.67 -13.63 -5.84
C ARG A 86 -15.63 -13.08 -4.41
N ALA A 87 -14.43 -12.90 -3.84
CA ALA A 87 -14.26 -12.32 -2.50
C ALA A 87 -14.77 -10.87 -2.44
N ALA A 88 -14.41 -10.04 -3.42
CA ALA A 88 -14.84 -8.65 -3.51
C ALA A 88 -16.38 -8.55 -3.54
N ARG A 89 -17.04 -9.40 -4.31
CA ARG A 89 -18.50 -9.48 -4.37
C ARG A 89 -19.12 -9.96 -3.06
N ARG A 90 -18.58 -11.03 -2.43
CA ARG A 90 -19.10 -11.56 -1.15
C ARG A 90 -18.99 -10.55 -0.02
N LEU A 91 -17.91 -9.77 0.01
CA LEU A 91 -17.68 -8.70 0.99
C LEU A 91 -18.40 -7.40 0.62
N ASN A 92 -19.06 -7.33 -0.53
CA ASN A 92 -19.74 -6.13 -1.04
C ASN A 92 -18.82 -4.90 -1.05
N LEU A 93 -17.61 -5.04 -1.59
CA LEU A 93 -16.60 -3.98 -1.57
C LEU A 93 -16.89 -2.94 -2.64
N ARG A 94 -17.00 -1.68 -2.24
CA ARG A 94 -17.09 -0.54 -3.19
C ARG A 94 -15.72 -0.15 -3.76
N HIS A 95 -14.68 -0.42 -2.99
CA HIS A 95 -13.28 -0.15 -3.36
C HIS A 95 -12.42 -1.34 -2.98
N VAL A 96 -11.65 -1.84 -3.93
CA VAL A 96 -10.75 -2.99 -3.74
C VAL A 96 -9.32 -2.53 -3.85
N VAL A 97 -8.51 -2.81 -2.83
CA VAL A 97 -7.07 -2.60 -2.91
C VAL A 97 -6.39 -3.93 -3.19
N LEU A 98 -5.68 -3.98 -4.31
CA LEU A 98 -4.78 -5.07 -4.68
C LEU A 98 -3.35 -4.66 -4.34
N THR A 99 -2.61 -5.52 -3.66
CA THR A 99 -1.16 -5.36 -3.46
C THR A 99 -0.46 -6.68 -3.76
N CYS A 100 0.86 -6.69 -3.78
CA CYS A 100 1.63 -7.91 -3.94
C CYS A 100 2.86 -7.93 -3.03
N SER A 101 3.35 -9.13 -2.75
CA SER A 101 4.76 -9.32 -2.42
C SER A 101 5.61 -9.02 -3.66
N THR A 102 6.82 -8.47 -3.49
CA THR A 102 7.70 -8.25 -4.66
C THR A 102 8.06 -9.58 -5.31
N ARG A 103 7.97 -9.61 -6.65
CA ARG A 103 8.21 -10.79 -7.49
C ARG A 103 9.32 -10.52 -8.51
N ASP A 104 10.53 -10.24 -8.00
CA ASP A 104 11.73 -10.03 -8.83
C ASP A 104 12.15 -11.28 -9.63
N ASP A 105 11.53 -12.42 -9.34
CA ASP A 105 11.66 -13.69 -10.05
C ASP A 105 10.80 -13.77 -11.32
N LEU A 106 9.78 -12.91 -11.46
CA LEU A 106 8.95 -12.83 -12.65
C LEU A 106 9.48 -11.74 -13.60
N PRO A 107 9.49 -11.98 -14.93
CA PRO A 107 9.99 -11.02 -15.89
C PRO A 107 9.27 -9.66 -15.87
N ASP A 108 7.96 -9.69 -15.60
CA ASP A 108 7.08 -8.52 -15.52
C ASP A 108 6.83 -8.04 -14.08
N GLY A 109 7.52 -8.60 -13.09
CA GLY A 109 7.30 -8.26 -11.68
C GLY A 109 5.89 -8.57 -11.15
N GLY A 110 5.06 -9.28 -11.93
CA GLY A 110 3.68 -9.65 -11.64
C GLY A 110 2.62 -8.71 -12.23
N ALA A 111 2.98 -7.84 -13.17
CA ALA A 111 2.09 -6.85 -13.79
C ALA A 111 0.87 -7.51 -14.46
N GLU A 112 1.07 -8.61 -15.20
CA GLU A 112 -0.05 -9.32 -15.85
C GLU A 112 -1.04 -9.89 -14.84
N GLN A 113 -0.58 -10.31 -13.66
CA GLN A 113 -1.49 -10.80 -12.60
C GLN A 113 -2.34 -9.65 -12.03
N PHE A 114 -1.76 -8.45 -11.82
CA PHE A 114 -2.53 -7.26 -11.48
C PHE A 114 -3.62 -6.97 -12.52
N ALA A 115 -3.23 -6.94 -13.79
CA ALA A 115 -4.16 -6.66 -14.89
C ALA A 115 -5.30 -7.70 -14.97
N LYS A 116 -5.00 -8.99 -14.77
CA LYS A 116 -6.03 -10.06 -14.71
C LYS A 116 -6.98 -9.85 -13.53
N CYS A 117 -6.46 -9.53 -12.34
CA CYS A 117 -7.30 -9.30 -11.16
C CYS A 117 -8.21 -8.08 -11.34
N ILE A 118 -7.71 -6.97 -11.88
CA ILE A 118 -8.50 -5.76 -12.15
C ILE A 118 -9.63 -6.08 -13.14
N ARG A 119 -9.32 -6.75 -14.26
CA ARG A 119 -10.31 -7.15 -15.26
C ARG A 119 -11.37 -8.10 -14.69
N ALA A 120 -10.97 -9.08 -13.88
CA ALA A 120 -11.89 -10.02 -13.25
C ALA A 120 -12.85 -9.33 -12.25
N ILE A 121 -12.35 -8.40 -11.42
CA ILE A 121 -13.17 -7.62 -10.49
C ILE A 121 -14.22 -6.82 -11.28
N ARG A 122 -13.81 -6.07 -12.31
CA ARG A 122 -14.71 -5.25 -13.12
C ARG A 122 -15.78 -6.06 -13.83
N ALA A 123 -15.43 -7.24 -14.36
CA ALA A 123 -16.37 -8.13 -15.02
C ALA A 123 -17.43 -8.71 -14.05
N ALA A 124 -16.98 -9.09 -12.83
CA ALA A 124 -17.85 -9.74 -11.86
C ALA A 124 -18.66 -8.76 -10.99
N TYR A 125 -18.13 -7.53 -10.81
CA TYR A 125 -18.73 -6.53 -9.93
C TYR A 125 -18.57 -5.12 -10.52
N PRO A 126 -19.36 -4.76 -11.55
CA PRO A 126 -19.31 -3.46 -12.18
C PRO A 126 -19.59 -2.32 -11.18
N GLY A 127 -18.84 -1.21 -11.32
CA GLY A 127 -18.94 -0.06 -10.41
C GLY A 127 -18.03 -0.11 -9.19
N THR A 128 -17.34 -1.22 -8.97
CA THR A 128 -16.28 -1.29 -7.95
C THR A 128 -15.00 -0.61 -8.47
N THR A 129 -14.46 0.30 -7.69
CA THR A 129 -13.16 0.94 -7.97
C THR A 129 -12.01 0.05 -7.49
N VAL A 130 -10.87 0.14 -8.17
CA VAL A 130 -9.68 -0.67 -7.85
C VAL A 130 -8.46 0.23 -7.66
N GLU A 131 -7.77 0.04 -6.54
CA GLU A 131 -6.43 0.58 -6.30
C GLU A 131 -5.39 -0.53 -6.48
N ALA A 132 -4.38 -0.29 -7.31
CA ALA A 132 -3.24 -1.18 -7.50
C ALA A 132 -2.01 -0.66 -6.75
N LEU A 133 -1.69 -1.25 -5.59
CA LEU A 133 -0.47 -0.97 -4.83
C LEU A 133 0.65 -1.89 -5.32
N ILE A 134 1.44 -1.41 -6.25
CA ILE A 134 2.48 -2.17 -6.95
C ILE A 134 3.87 -2.09 -6.27
N SER A 135 4.73 -3.06 -6.56
CA SER A 135 6.17 -2.94 -6.33
C SER A 135 6.80 -1.94 -7.32
N ASP A 136 8.11 -1.65 -7.19
CA ASP A 136 8.80 -0.82 -8.19
C ASP A 136 9.03 -1.53 -9.54
N MET A 137 8.62 -2.80 -9.68
CA MET A 137 8.79 -3.66 -10.87
C MET A 137 10.19 -3.51 -11.53
N LYS A 138 11.22 -3.21 -10.71
CA LYS A 138 12.59 -2.88 -11.14
C LYS A 138 12.67 -1.71 -12.15
N GLY A 139 11.64 -0.88 -12.25
CA GLY A 139 11.52 0.19 -13.24
C GLY A 139 11.23 -0.29 -14.65
N ASN A 140 10.65 -1.49 -14.81
CA ASN A 140 10.25 -2.02 -16.11
C ASN A 140 8.99 -1.29 -16.61
N THR A 141 9.16 -0.44 -17.61
CA THR A 141 8.08 0.38 -18.19
C THR A 141 7.01 -0.46 -18.87
N ASP A 142 7.34 -1.54 -19.56
CA ASP A 142 6.36 -2.43 -20.20
C ASP A 142 5.44 -3.08 -19.15
N ALA A 143 6.00 -3.39 -17.98
CA ALA A 143 5.23 -3.90 -16.86
C ALA A 143 4.30 -2.84 -16.28
N LEU A 144 4.76 -1.60 -16.14
CA LEU A 144 3.93 -0.47 -15.69
C LEU A 144 2.80 -0.20 -16.69
N ASP A 145 3.09 -0.18 -17.99
CA ASP A 145 2.08 -0.02 -19.06
C ASP A 145 1.01 -1.09 -19.00
N THR A 146 1.40 -2.35 -18.69
CA THR A 146 0.45 -3.45 -18.52
C THR A 146 -0.56 -3.19 -17.39
N VAL A 147 -0.10 -2.62 -16.27
CA VAL A 147 -0.99 -2.28 -15.13
C VAL A 147 -1.85 -1.07 -15.48
N ILE A 148 -1.28 -0.02 -16.08
CA ILE A 148 -1.99 1.20 -16.52
C ILE A 148 -3.10 0.84 -17.52
N ALA A 149 -2.81 0.00 -18.50
CA ALA A 149 -3.77 -0.48 -19.50
C ALA A 149 -4.93 -1.30 -18.92
N ALA A 150 -4.84 -1.78 -17.69
CA ALA A 150 -5.95 -2.40 -16.97
C ALA A 150 -6.88 -1.35 -16.31
N HIS A 151 -6.51 -0.07 -16.35
CA HIS A 151 -7.25 1.10 -15.86
C HIS A 151 -7.65 1.00 -14.38
N PRO A 152 -6.73 0.82 -13.41
CA PRO A 152 -7.08 1.04 -12.01
C PRO A 152 -7.49 2.51 -11.79
N GLU A 153 -8.36 2.78 -10.83
CA GLU A 153 -8.70 4.17 -10.46
C GLU A 153 -7.56 4.85 -9.72
N VAL A 154 -6.77 4.07 -8.96
CA VAL A 154 -5.59 4.56 -8.25
C VAL A 154 -4.41 3.63 -8.50
N LEU A 155 -3.28 4.17 -8.93
CA LEU A 155 -2.01 3.47 -8.93
C LEU A 155 -1.18 3.96 -7.75
N ASN A 156 -0.84 3.03 -6.87
CA ASN A 156 -0.10 3.30 -5.64
C ASN A 156 1.27 2.61 -5.69
N HIS A 157 2.32 3.35 -5.36
CA HIS A 157 3.64 2.81 -5.09
C HIS A 157 4.30 3.56 -3.94
N ASN A 158 4.60 2.86 -2.85
CA ASN A 158 5.14 3.49 -1.65
C ASN A 158 6.65 3.80 -1.78
N VAL A 159 7.06 5.01 -1.43
CA VAL A 159 8.47 5.39 -1.25
C VAL A 159 9.02 4.84 0.08
N GLU A 160 8.17 4.69 1.09
CA GLU A 160 8.38 4.07 2.41
C GLU A 160 9.23 4.88 3.39
N THR A 161 10.28 5.56 2.98
CA THR A 161 11.16 6.32 3.87
C THR A 161 11.93 7.42 3.12
N VAL A 162 12.61 8.28 3.87
CA VAL A 162 13.45 9.35 3.33
C VAL A 162 14.70 8.78 2.62
N ARG A 163 15.29 9.56 1.72
CA ARG A 163 16.45 9.20 0.89
C ARG A 163 17.60 8.66 1.71
N GLU A 164 17.92 9.31 2.81
CA GLU A 164 19.04 9.01 3.67
C GLU A 164 18.93 7.66 4.39
N LEU A 165 17.69 7.19 4.63
CA LEU A 165 17.43 5.92 5.30
C LEU A 165 17.13 4.77 4.32
N GLN A 166 16.97 5.08 3.04
CA GLN A 166 16.51 4.10 2.03
C GLN A 166 17.36 2.82 2.01
N SER A 167 18.69 2.94 1.92
CA SER A 167 19.58 1.78 1.84
C SER A 167 19.57 0.92 3.08
N ALA A 168 19.37 1.53 4.26
CA ALA A 168 19.30 0.84 5.54
C ALA A 168 17.95 0.16 5.78
N VAL A 169 16.86 0.73 5.29
CA VAL A 169 15.48 0.27 5.51
C VAL A 169 15.02 -0.67 4.39
N ARG A 170 15.41 -0.37 3.12
CA ARG A 170 15.02 -1.10 1.90
C ARG A 170 16.23 -1.42 1.01
N PRO A 171 17.16 -2.28 1.43
CA PRO A 171 18.45 -2.47 0.76
C PRO A 171 18.36 -2.89 -0.72
N GLN A 172 17.25 -3.48 -1.15
CA GLN A 172 17.04 -3.98 -2.52
C GLN A 172 16.16 -3.04 -3.37
N ALA A 173 15.65 -1.94 -2.79
CA ALA A 173 14.91 -0.90 -3.50
C ALA A 173 15.73 0.38 -3.62
N ARG A 174 15.38 1.24 -4.54
CA ARG A 174 16.07 2.52 -4.80
C ARG A 174 15.09 3.67 -4.66
N TYR A 175 15.49 4.72 -3.97
CA TYR A 175 14.68 5.90 -3.75
C TYR A 175 14.25 6.56 -5.06
N GLU A 176 15.23 6.82 -5.94
CA GLU A 176 15.01 7.42 -7.24
C GLU A 176 14.04 6.60 -8.10
N ARG A 177 14.20 5.27 -8.11
CA ARG A 177 13.31 4.38 -8.85
C ARG A 177 11.86 4.47 -8.36
N SER A 178 11.64 4.60 -7.06
CA SER A 178 10.28 4.77 -6.54
C SER A 178 9.64 6.06 -7.04
N LEU A 179 10.39 7.15 -7.14
CA LEU A 179 9.93 8.41 -7.73
C LEU A 179 9.74 8.30 -9.26
N GLU A 180 10.66 7.64 -9.95
CA GLU A 180 10.57 7.40 -11.40
C GLU A 180 9.31 6.60 -11.77
N VAL A 181 8.95 5.57 -10.98
CA VAL A 181 7.71 4.78 -11.17
C VAL A 181 6.47 5.68 -11.07
N LEU A 182 6.39 6.52 -10.05
CA LEU A 182 5.27 7.44 -9.87
C LEU A 182 5.17 8.45 -11.01
N ARG A 183 6.31 9.06 -11.38
CA ARG A 183 6.39 10.03 -12.48
C ARG A 183 5.98 9.39 -13.80
N TYR A 184 6.57 8.24 -14.14
CA TYR A 184 6.25 7.51 -15.36
C TYR A 184 4.75 7.21 -15.47
N CYS A 185 4.14 6.66 -14.42
CA CYS A 185 2.71 6.35 -14.45
C CYS A 185 1.84 7.60 -14.66
N LYS A 186 2.21 8.73 -14.04
CA LYS A 186 1.49 9.99 -14.20
C LYS A 186 1.66 10.60 -15.60
N GLU A 187 2.83 10.45 -16.21
CA GLU A 187 3.11 10.89 -17.57
C GLU A 187 2.36 10.06 -18.62
N GLN A 188 2.25 8.73 -18.42
CA GLN A 188 1.53 7.85 -19.34
C GLN A 188 0.02 8.07 -19.30
N ASP A 189 -0.55 8.33 -18.13
CA ASP A 189 -1.97 8.66 -17.96
C ASP A 189 -2.12 9.81 -16.95
N PRO A 190 -2.21 11.06 -17.41
CA PRO A 190 -2.41 12.23 -16.55
C PRO A 190 -3.71 12.21 -15.75
N THR A 191 -4.70 11.41 -16.16
CA THR A 191 -5.99 11.27 -15.46
C THR A 191 -5.95 10.24 -14.34
N LEU A 192 -4.98 9.33 -14.38
CA LEU A 192 -4.77 8.32 -13.35
C LEU A 192 -4.39 8.98 -12.02
N LEU A 193 -5.12 8.65 -10.95
CA LEU A 193 -4.73 9.08 -9.62
C LEU A 193 -3.51 8.29 -9.14
N THR A 194 -2.42 9.00 -8.88
CA THR A 194 -1.22 8.40 -8.32
C THR A 194 -1.14 8.62 -6.83
N LYS A 195 -0.70 7.60 -6.12
CA LYS A 195 -0.63 7.56 -4.66
C LYS A 195 0.69 7.01 -4.18
N THR A 196 1.16 7.54 -3.08
CA THR A 196 2.33 7.02 -2.38
C THR A 196 2.17 7.11 -0.87
N GLY A 197 3.08 6.47 -0.15
CA GLY A 197 3.15 6.58 1.31
C GLY A 197 4.56 6.38 1.83
N PHE A 198 4.78 6.91 3.02
CA PHE A 198 5.99 6.68 3.80
C PHE A 198 5.68 6.54 5.29
N MET A 199 6.62 5.93 5.99
CA MET A 199 6.54 5.73 7.42
C MET A 199 7.44 6.74 8.15
N VAL A 200 7.01 7.13 9.36
CA VAL A 200 7.80 7.93 10.28
C VAL A 200 8.16 7.14 11.54
N GLY A 201 9.22 7.58 12.23
CA GLY A 201 9.75 6.90 13.41
C GLY A 201 10.93 5.98 13.13
N LEU A 202 11.54 6.09 11.94
CA LEU A 202 12.73 5.34 11.52
C LEU A 202 14.03 6.10 11.81
N GLY A 203 13.98 7.37 12.27
CA GLY A 203 15.11 8.23 12.55
C GLY A 203 15.30 9.40 11.60
N GLU A 204 14.30 9.66 10.75
CA GLU A 204 14.21 10.81 9.86
C GLU A 204 14.08 12.14 10.63
N THR A 205 14.54 13.24 10.03
CA THR A 205 14.35 14.60 10.54
C THR A 205 13.16 15.30 9.85
N GLU A 206 12.68 16.40 10.43
CA GLU A 206 11.59 17.20 9.85
C GLU A 206 11.97 17.76 8.45
N GLU A 207 13.24 18.17 8.28
CA GLU A 207 13.75 18.66 7.00
C GLU A 207 13.78 17.55 5.94
N GLN A 208 14.12 16.32 6.34
CA GLN A 208 14.11 15.16 5.45
C GLN A 208 12.69 14.79 5.03
N ILE A 209 11.72 14.83 5.95
CA ILE A 209 10.31 14.62 5.65
C ILE A 209 9.80 15.68 4.68
N SER A 210 10.13 16.96 4.91
CA SER A 210 9.71 18.06 4.03
C SER A 210 10.30 17.89 2.62
N ARG A 211 11.59 17.54 2.49
CA ARG A 211 12.21 17.26 1.18
C ARG A 211 11.58 16.06 0.48
N LEU A 212 11.30 14.98 1.22
CA LEU A 212 10.60 13.82 0.66
C LEU A 212 9.25 14.21 0.06
N MET A 213 8.49 15.07 0.72
CA MET A 213 7.21 15.58 0.19
C MET A 213 7.42 16.38 -1.10
N ASP A 214 8.47 17.21 -1.19
CA ASP A 214 8.80 17.96 -2.38
C ASP A 214 9.21 17.02 -3.53
N ASP A 215 10.10 16.06 -3.28
CA ASP A 215 10.53 15.06 -4.26
C ASP A 215 9.33 14.24 -4.81
N ILE A 216 8.34 13.92 -3.96
CA ILE A 216 7.12 13.22 -4.36
C ILE A 216 6.23 14.13 -5.23
N LEU A 217 6.02 15.39 -4.85
CA LEU A 217 5.21 16.34 -5.61
C LEU A 217 5.78 16.59 -7.01
N GLU A 218 7.09 16.61 -7.17
CA GLU A 218 7.77 16.73 -8.47
C GLU A 218 7.45 15.57 -9.43
N THR A 219 6.93 14.45 -8.92
CA THR A 219 6.44 13.32 -9.74
C THR A 219 5.03 13.52 -10.28
N GLY A 220 4.31 14.55 -9.81
CA GLY A 220 2.89 14.75 -10.08
C GLY A 220 1.95 13.88 -9.23
N CYS A 221 2.44 13.32 -8.13
CA CYS A 221 1.67 12.44 -7.26
C CYS A 221 0.53 13.19 -6.54
N ASP A 222 -0.68 12.63 -6.57
CA ASP A 222 -1.91 13.27 -6.07
C ASP A 222 -2.14 13.02 -4.58
N ILE A 223 -1.88 11.80 -4.10
CA ILE A 223 -2.33 11.29 -2.80
C ILE A 223 -1.15 10.84 -1.95
N LEU A 224 -1.09 11.33 -0.72
CA LEU A 224 -0.03 10.99 0.23
C LEU A 224 -0.57 10.29 1.48
N THR A 225 0.10 9.20 1.90
CA THR A 225 -0.16 8.52 3.18
C THR A 225 1.06 8.62 4.09
N ILE A 226 0.87 9.08 5.32
CA ILE A 226 1.92 9.16 6.36
C ILE A 226 1.47 8.34 7.56
N GLY A 227 2.23 7.30 7.92
CA GLY A 227 1.90 6.41 9.02
C GLY A 227 3.06 6.12 9.97
N GLN A 228 2.76 5.73 11.20
CA GLN A 228 3.79 5.34 12.16
C GLN A 228 4.40 3.99 11.79
N TYR A 229 5.72 3.91 11.76
CA TYR A 229 6.43 2.64 11.76
C TYR A 229 6.18 1.89 13.07
N LEU A 230 5.78 0.64 12.96
CA LEU A 230 5.62 -0.26 14.10
C LEU A 230 6.58 -1.44 13.90
N GLN A 231 7.63 -1.50 14.68
CA GLN A 231 8.64 -2.54 14.56
C GLN A 231 8.02 -3.93 14.81
N PRO A 232 8.04 -4.85 13.81
CA PRO A 232 7.40 -6.15 13.97
C PRO A 232 8.09 -7.07 14.96
N SER A 233 9.43 -7.04 15.01
CA SER A 233 10.25 -7.82 15.95
C SER A 233 11.61 -7.15 16.18
N PRO A 234 12.40 -7.56 17.19
CA PRO A 234 13.73 -7.02 17.44
C PRO A 234 14.74 -7.17 16.29
N GLN A 235 14.49 -8.10 15.34
CA GLN A 235 15.33 -8.33 14.17
C GLN A 235 15.08 -7.34 13.03
N HIS A 236 13.93 -6.63 13.07
CA HIS A 236 13.58 -5.61 12.08
C HIS A 236 14.31 -4.29 12.36
N TYR A 237 14.20 -3.36 11.41
CA TYR A 237 14.78 -2.03 11.57
C TYR A 237 14.33 -1.40 12.89
N PRO A 238 15.24 -0.83 13.70
CA PRO A 238 14.88 -0.33 15.02
C PRO A 238 13.92 0.86 14.94
N LEU A 239 12.93 0.88 15.82
CA LEU A 239 12.08 2.05 16.03
C LEU A 239 12.91 3.14 16.71
N ALA A 240 12.96 4.34 16.13
CA ALA A 240 13.65 5.49 16.71
C ALA A 240 12.75 6.27 17.67
N ARG A 241 11.48 6.51 17.29
CA ARG A 241 10.50 7.20 18.13
C ARG A 241 9.05 6.87 17.73
N TYR A 242 8.12 7.09 18.64
CA TYR A 242 6.71 7.22 18.31
C TYR A 242 6.38 8.69 18.09
N ALA A 243 5.92 9.04 16.88
CA ALA A 243 5.40 10.36 16.57
C ALA A 243 4.04 10.57 17.26
N THR A 244 3.77 11.79 17.68
CA THR A 244 2.51 12.12 18.35
C THR A 244 1.38 12.41 17.34
N PRO A 245 0.10 12.33 17.74
CA PRO A 245 -1.01 12.74 16.85
C PRO A 245 -0.85 14.17 16.33
N GLU A 246 -0.27 15.06 17.12
CA GLU A 246 0.01 16.46 16.75
C GLU A 246 1.08 16.55 15.66
N ASP A 247 2.10 15.68 15.69
CA ASP A 247 3.10 15.56 14.62
C ASP A 247 2.42 15.21 13.28
N PHE A 248 1.52 14.21 13.31
CA PHE A 248 0.76 13.81 12.12
C PHE A 248 -0.15 14.90 11.60
N ALA A 249 -0.79 15.69 12.48
CA ALA A 249 -1.61 16.83 12.10
C ALA A 249 -0.76 17.89 11.39
N ARG A 250 0.41 18.24 11.93
CA ARG A 250 1.34 19.21 11.30
C ARG A 250 1.80 18.72 9.91
N TRP A 251 2.18 17.44 9.77
CA TRP A 251 2.58 16.89 8.47
C TRP A 251 1.45 16.88 7.47
N LYS A 252 0.21 16.63 7.90
CA LYS A 252 -0.97 16.76 7.04
C LYS A 252 -1.13 18.16 6.51
N GLU A 253 -1.11 19.18 7.39
CA GLU A 253 -1.23 20.58 7.01
C GLU A 253 -0.10 21.01 6.08
N LEU A 254 1.15 20.60 6.37
CA LEU A 254 2.30 20.90 5.53
C LEU A 254 2.15 20.29 4.13
N ALA A 255 1.76 19.01 4.03
CA ALA A 255 1.60 18.33 2.76
C ALA A 255 0.47 18.95 1.92
N LEU A 256 -0.67 19.28 2.53
CA LEU A 256 -1.76 19.99 1.84
C LEU A 256 -1.31 21.38 1.36
N ALA A 257 -0.58 22.13 2.21
CA ALA A 257 -0.04 23.44 1.84
C ALA A 257 1.00 23.36 0.70
N LYS A 258 1.73 22.23 0.57
CA LYS A 258 2.64 21.98 -0.55
C LYS A 258 1.92 21.65 -1.85
N GLY A 259 0.66 21.15 -1.82
CA GLY A 259 -0.15 20.92 -3.00
C GLY A 259 -0.65 19.49 -3.23
N PHE A 260 -0.47 18.56 -2.28
CA PHE A 260 -1.14 17.25 -2.39
C PHE A 260 -2.66 17.41 -2.38
N ARG A 261 -3.35 16.66 -3.25
CA ARG A 261 -4.82 16.72 -3.38
C ARG A 261 -5.53 16.05 -2.21
N HIS A 262 -4.97 14.95 -1.71
CA HIS A 262 -5.45 14.26 -0.51
C HIS A 262 -4.28 13.79 0.35
N VAL A 263 -4.42 13.90 1.68
CA VAL A 263 -3.39 13.47 2.65
C VAL A 263 -4.02 12.69 3.80
N ALA A 264 -3.68 11.40 3.87
CA ALA A 264 -4.00 10.54 5.00
C ALA A 264 -2.79 10.49 5.96
N SER A 265 -2.81 11.29 7.03
CA SER A 265 -1.72 11.36 8.01
C SER A 265 -2.24 11.07 9.41
N ALA A 266 -1.88 9.93 9.97
CA ALA A 266 -2.27 9.51 11.32
C ALA A 266 -1.36 8.38 11.84
N PRO A 267 -1.26 8.17 13.16
CA PRO A 267 -0.45 7.10 13.74
C PRO A 267 -0.77 5.69 13.20
N LEU A 268 -2.01 5.42 12.91
CA LEU A 268 -2.47 4.13 12.38
C LEU A 268 -2.79 4.16 10.88
N ALA A 269 -2.51 5.28 10.17
CA ALA A 269 -2.68 5.31 8.71
C ALA A 269 -1.80 4.25 8.04
N ARG A 270 -2.35 3.61 7.02
CA ARG A 270 -1.70 2.65 6.13
C ARG A 270 -2.18 2.94 4.71
N SER A 271 -1.38 2.59 3.71
CA SER A 271 -1.70 2.92 2.31
C SER A 271 -3.11 2.50 1.87
N SER A 272 -3.61 1.40 2.39
CA SER A 272 -4.96 0.91 2.08
C SER A 272 -6.02 1.19 3.16
N TYR A 273 -5.64 1.85 4.28
CA TYR A 273 -6.61 2.19 5.32
C TYR A 273 -7.49 3.33 4.85
N LYS A 274 -8.81 3.07 4.76
CA LYS A 274 -9.81 4.03 4.25
C LYS A 274 -9.47 4.60 2.86
N ALA A 275 -8.89 3.77 1.99
CA ALA A 275 -8.40 4.22 0.69
C ALA A 275 -9.50 4.83 -0.20
N TRP A 276 -10.76 4.46 0.00
CA TRP A 276 -11.92 5.01 -0.71
C TRP A 276 -12.19 6.50 -0.37
N GLU A 277 -11.86 6.98 0.85
CA GLU A 277 -12.03 8.39 1.23
C GLU A 277 -11.23 9.32 0.30
N ALA A 278 -10.05 8.88 -0.15
CA ALA A 278 -9.23 9.65 -1.08
C ALA A 278 -9.88 9.84 -2.46
N LEU A 279 -10.69 8.87 -2.91
CA LEU A 279 -11.43 8.99 -4.17
C LEU A 279 -12.61 9.97 -4.05
N GLU A 280 -13.32 9.95 -2.94
CA GLU A 280 -14.42 10.89 -2.69
C GLU A 280 -13.90 12.32 -2.62
N ASP A 281 -12.87 12.58 -1.80
CA ASP A 281 -12.28 13.92 -1.64
C ASP A 281 -11.74 14.48 -2.98
N VAL A 282 -11.16 13.64 -3.83
CA VAL A 282 -10.60 14.07 -5.12
C VAL A 282 -11.68 14.29 -6.17
N HIS A 283 -12.78 13.53 -6.15
CA HIS A 283 -13.93 13.74 -7.05
C HIS A 283 -14.75 14.97 -6.71
N ASP A 284 -14.88 15.33 -5.41
CA ASP A 284 -15.59 16.53 -4.98
C ASP A 284 -14.86 17.84 -5.36
N LEU A 285 -13.63 17.76 -5.88
CA LEU A 285 -12.85 18.90 -6.37
C LEU A 285 -13.10 19.22 -7.87
N TYR A 286 -13.96 18.47 -8.56
CA TYR A 286 -14.40 18.69 -9.95
C TYR A 286 -15.92 18.90 -10.04
#